data_4f4d4b8927767384d371e486c419d98e
#
_entry.id   4f4d4b8927767384d371e486c419d98e
#
_cell.length_a   1.000
_cell.length_b   1.000
_cell.length_c   1.000
_cell.angle_alpha   90.00
_cell.angle_beta   90.00
_cell.angle_gamma   90.00
#
_symmetry.space_group_name_H-M   'P 1'
#
loop_
_entity.id
_entity.type
_entity.pdbx_description
1 polymer ?
#
loop_
_entity_poly.entity_id
_entity_poly.type
_entity_poly.pdbx_seq_one_letter_code
_entity_poly.pdbx_strand_id
1 'polypeptide(L)'
;MSDQPPDVDDLARSMLLLHGVHDDEHRPGDDDDVLRWSKAPDFANDPQRAAAVHEATRRDRERYLTSGLAEVDCRFCHASVRVKKLGPPYTAVQWDTAASGRCAYFAEIRAEGGSSARVPSCPRLSDSIRHAVSEGCLEEYSSAPAPGDG
;
A
#
# COMPACT_ATOMS: atom_id res chain seq x y z
N MET A 1 30.51 -24.35 26.83
CA MET A 1 30.16 -22.93 26.64
C MET A 1 28.65 -22.90 26.54
N SER A 2 28.00 -22.43 27.60
CA SER A 2 26.52 -22.39 27.68
C SER A 2 26.05 -21.19 26.87
N ASP A 3 25.46 -21.47 25.73
CA ASP A 3 24.81 -20.48 24.88
C ASP A 3 23.40 -20.20 25.45
N GLN A 4 23.37 -19.42 26.54
CA GLN A 4 22.11 -19.00 27.12
C GLN A 4 21.69 -17.72 26.41
N PRO A 5 20.47 -17.66 25.82
CA PRO A 5 20.02 -16.44 25.17
C PRO A 5 19.98 -15.29 26.18
N PRO A 6 20.26 -14.06 25.75
CA PRO A 6 20.26 -12.89 26.62
C PRO A 6 18.87 -12.70 27.23
N ASP A 7 18.82 -12.31 28.49
CA ASP A 7 17.58 -12.02 29.19
C ASP A 7 16.88 -10.84 28.53
N VAL A 8 15.57 -10.99 28.28
CA VAL A 8 14.74 -9.96 27.62
C VAL A 8 14.73 -8.65 28.41
N ASP A 9 14.79 -8.76 29.74
CA ASP A 9 14.82 -7.59 30.64
C ASP A 9 16.15 -6.82 30.52
N ASP A 10 17.27 -7.53 30.37
CA ASP A 10 18.58 -6.91 30.15
C ASP A 10 18.69 -6.26 28.77
N LEU A 11 18.05 -6.88 27.76
CA LEU A 11 17.99 -6.31 26.41
C LEU A 11 17.14 -5.02 26.40
N ALA A 12 15.98 -5.04 27.04
CA ALA A 12 15.09 -3.89 27.16
C ALA A 12 15.77 -2.73 27.93
N ARG A 13 16.50 -3.06 28.99
CA ARG A 13 17.25 -2.06 29.79
C ARG A 13 18.40 -1.45 28.98
N SER A 14 19.10 -2.26 28.19
CA SER A 14 20.18 -1.77 27.32
C SER A 14 19.66 -0.90 26.17
N MET A 15 18.49 -1.20 25.64
CA MET A 15 17.81 -0.36 24.63
C MET A 15 17.37 0.99 25.23
N LEU A 16 16.85 1.01 26.43
CA LEU A 16 16.49 2.24 27.16
C LEU A 16 17.71 3.14 27.40
N LEU A 17 18.86 2.56 27.74
CA LEU A 17 20.10 3.30 27.92
C LEU A 17 20.68 3.86 26.61
N LEU A 18 20.49 3.16 25.48
CA LEU A 18 20.94 3.59 24.17
C LEU A 18 20.08 4.69 23.56
N HIS A 19 18.77 4.69 23.87
CA HIS A 19 17.84 5.67 23.29
C HIS A 19 17.66 6.93 24.18
N GLY A 20 18.29 6.98 25.34
CA GLY A 20 18.13 8.06 26.30
C GLY A 20 16.70 8.10 26.89
N VAL A 21 16.57 8.56 28.08
CA VAL A 21 15.25 8.96 28.62
C VAL A 21 14.86 10.20 27.84
N HIS A 22 13.94 10.09 26.89
CA HIS A 22 13.22 11.25 26.39
C HIS A 22 12.36 11.74 27.57
N ASP A 23 12.87 12.73 28.27
CA ASP A 23 12.05 13.54 29.16
C ASP A 23 11.05 14.28 28.26
N ASP A 24 9.90 13.66 28.05
CA ASP A 24 8.73 14.32 27.51
C ASP A 24 8.20 15.34 28.55
N GLU A 25 8.95 16.40 28.80
CA GLU A 25 8.36 17.61 29.30
C GLU A 25 7.56 18.25 28.17
N HIS A 26 6.39 17.68 27.90
CA HIS A 26 5.34 18.37 27.13
C HIS A 26 4.97 19.64 27.89
N ARG A 27 5.62 20.74 27.50
CA ARG A 27 5.16 22.09 27.83
C ARG A 27 3.85 22.33 27.10
N PRO A 28 2.72 22.49 27.78
CA PRO A 28 1.48 22.90 27.12
C PRO A 28 1.58 24.40 26.80
N GLY A 29 1.80 24.74 25.53
CA GLY A 29 1.81 26.15 25.16
C GLY A 29 2.33 26.57 23.82
N ASP A 30 2.66 25.69 22.87
CA ASP A 30 2.92 26.10 21.50
C ASP A 30 2.26 25.11 20.51
N ASP A 31 1.03 25.43 20.18
CA ASP A 31 0.11 24.61 19.39
C ASP A 31 0.37 24.66 17.88
N ASP A 32 1.56 24.98 17.37
CA ASP A 32 1.76 25.09 15.92
C ASP A 32 3.02 24.40 15.38
N ASP A 33 3.84 23.77 16.21
CA ASP A 33 4.98 22.99 15.72
C ASP A 33 4.86 21.53 16.14
N VAL A 34 3.71 20.93 15.87
CA VAL A 34 3.59 19.47 15.86
C VAL A 34 4.63 19.00 14.87
N LEU A 35 5.69 18.37 15.38
CA LEU A 35 6.73 17.69 14.63
C LEU A 35 6.09 16.87 13.51
N ARG A 36 5.80 17.51 12.40
CA ARG A 36 5.44 16.86 11.16
C ARG A 36 6.67 16.06 10.77
N TRP A 37 6.62 14.80 11.03
CA TRP A 37 7.53 13.84 10.43
C TRP A 37 7.29 13.88 8.91
N SER A 38 7.76 14.95 8.29
CA SER A 38 7.80 15.06 6.85
C SER A 38 9.13 14.46 6.39
N LYS A 39 9.07 13.29 5.80
CA LYS A 39 10.23 12.70 5.11
C LYS A 39 10.61 13.50 3.86
N ALA A 40 9.77 14.44 3.45
CA ALA A 40 10.03 15.32 2.32
C ALA A 40 10.80 16.56 2.79
N PRO A 41 11.85 16.96 2.08
CA PRO A 41 12.54 18.22 2.35
C PRO A 41 11.57 19.39 2.26
N ASP A 42 11.69 20.35 3.17
CA ASP A 42 11.00 21.61 3.07
C ASP A 42 11.69 22.47 2.01
N PHE A 43 10.98 22.76 0.92
CA PHE A 43 11.45 23.66 -0.16
C PHE A 43 10.89 25.09 -0.01
N ALA A 44 10.56 25.53 1.21
CA ALA A 44 9.99 26.83 1.47
C ALA A 44 10.82 28.00 0.88
N ASN A 45 12.14 27.81 0.80
CA ASN A 45 13.08 28.81 0.25
C ASN A 45 13.32 28.66 -1.27
N ASP A 46 12.71 27.67 -1.93
CA ASP A 46 12.87 27.43 -3.38
C ASP A 46 11.52 27.05 -4.00
N PRO A 47 10.66 28.03 -4.30
CA PRO A 47 9.33 27.77 -4.85
C PRO A 47 9.33 27.04 -6.20
N GLN A 48 10.37 27.24 -7.02
CA GLN A 48 10.51 26.57 -8.32
C GLN A 48 10.77 25.09 -8.14
N ARG A 49 11.66 24.74 -7.23
CA ARG A 49 11.96 23.36 -6.89
C ARG A 49 10.77 22.67 -6.23
N ALA A 50 10.06 23.37 -5.35
CA ALA A 50 8.81 22.86 -4.77
C ALA A 50 7.78 22.53 -5.84
N ALA A 51 7.54 23.42 -6.78
CA ALA A 51 6.61 23.21 -7.89
C ALA A 51 7.03 22.03 -8.78
N ALA A 52 8.32 21.89 -9.09
CA ALA A 52 8.85 20.79 -9.88
C ALA A 52 8.67 19.44 -9.16
N VAL A 53 8.92 19.37 -7.85
CA VAL A 53 8.71 18.16 -7.04
C VAL A 53 7.22 17.81 -6.95
N HIS A 54 6.34 18.78 -6.76
CA HIS A 54 4.91 18.55 -6.75
C HIS A 54 4.40 18.02 -8.10
N GLU A 55 4.87 18.57 -9.20
CA GLU A 55 4.50 18.11 -10.54
C GLU A 55 5.04 16.70 -10.83
N ALA A 56 6.29 16.41 -10.45
CA ALA A 56 6.84 15.06 -10.54
C ALA A 56 6.04 14.06 -9.71
N THR A 57 5.71 14.41 -8.47
CA THR A 57 4.88 13.57 -7.60
C THR A 57 3.48 13.32 -8.18
N ARG A 58 2.86 14.34 -8.79
CA ARG A 58 1.56 14.19 -9.44
C ARG A 58 1.63 13.23 -10.62
N ARG A 59 2.66 13.34 -11.47
CA ARG A 59 2.91 12.44 -12.59
C ARG A 59 3.16 11.00 -12.13
N ASP A 60 3.96 10.83 -11.09
CA ASP A 60 4.23 9.52 -10.53
C ASP A 60 2.98 8.88 -9.96
N ARG A 61 2.14 9.64 -9.25
CA ARG A 61 0.84 9.14 -8.77
C ARG A 61 -0.04 8.64 -9.91
N GLU A 62 -0.16 9.42 -10.98
CA GLU A 62 -0.93 9.01 -12.15
C GLU A 62 -0.37 7.71 -12.76
N ARG A 63 0.93 7.66 -12.95
CA ARG A 63 1.64 6.52 -13.51
C ARG A 63 1.48 5.24 -12.67
N TYR A 64 1.63 5.35 -11.35
CA TYR A 64 1.61 4.19 -10.45
C TYR A 64 0.21 3.74 -10.07
N LEU A 65 -0.71 4.68 -9.89
CA LEU A 65 -2.02 4.39 -9.30
C LEU A 65 -3.15 4.32 -10.31
N THR A 66 -2.96 4.84 -11.54
CA THR A 66 -4.05 4.97 -12.50
C THR A 66 -3.69 4.38 -13.86
N SER A 67 -2.50 4.66 -14.40
CA SER A 67 -2.12 4.23 -15.74
C SER A 67 -2.07 2.71 -15.89
N GLY A 68 -2.67 2.20 -16.95
CA GLY A 68 -2.67 0.78 -17.30
C GLY A 68 -3.54 -0.09 -16.41
N LEU A 69 -4.38 0.51 -15.56
CA LEU A 69 -5.41 -0.21 -14.81
C LEU A 69 -6.64 -0.41 -15.71
N ALA A 70 -7.08 -1.66 -15.83
CA ALA A 70 -8.32 -2.04 -16.48
C ALA A 70 -9.34 -2.50 -15.44
N GLU A 71 -10.60 -2.25 -15.69
CA GLU A 71 -11.69 -2.74 -14.84
C GLU A 71 -11.98 -4.20 -15.15
N VAL A 72 -12.08 -5.02 -14.11
CA VAL A 72 -12.41 -6.44 -14.21
C VAL A 72 -13.48 -6.78 -13.18
N ASP A 73 -14.54 -7.38 -13.65
CA ASP A 73 -15.62 -7.88 -12.80
C ASP A 73 -15.36 -9.32 -12.37
N CYS A 74 -15.53 -9.59 -11.10
CA CYS A 74 -15.56 -10.95 -10.62
C CYS A 74 -16.79 -11.65 -11.18
N ARG A 75 -16.61 -12.72 -11.97
CA ARG A 75 -17.69 -13.49 -12.59
C ARG A 75 -18.61 -14.18 -11.58
N PHE A 76 -18.21 -14.20 -10.33
CA PHE A 76 -18.94 -14.88 -9.26
C PHE A 76 -19.77 -13.95 -8.39
N CYS A 77 -19.19 -12.87 -7.88
CA CYS A 77 -19.88 -11.92 -6.98
C CYS A 77 -20.12 -10.55 -7.60
N HIS A 78 -19.71 -10.35 -8.86
CA HIS A 78 -19.83 -9.10 -9.60
C HIS A 78 -19.21 -7.88 -8.89
N ALA A 79 -18.17 -8.12 -8.08
CA ALA A 79 -17.35 -7.06 -7.53
C ALA A 79 -16.42 -6.56 -8.64
N SER A 80 -16.48 -5.27 -8.96
CA SER A 80 -15.61 -4.62 -9.94
C SER A 80 -14.34 -4.15 -9.27
N VAL A 81 -13.19 -4.52 -9.81
CA VAL A 81 -11.86 -4.12 -9.32
C VAL A 81 -11.02 -3.57 -10.46
N ARG A 82 -10.03 -2.75 -10.14
CA ARG A 82 -9.05 -2.31 -11.12
C ARG A 82 -7.82 -3.18 -11.08
N VAL A 83 -7.39 -3.66 -12.24
CA VAL A 83 -6.33 -4.66 -12.39
C VAL A 83 -5.27 -4.16 -13.36
N LYS A 84 -4.02 -4.37 -13.03
CA LYS A 84 -2.87 -4.15 -13.91
C LYS A 84 -2.01 -5.39 -13.90
N LYS A 85 -1.75 -5.95 -15.07
CA LYS A 85 -0.78 -7.04 -15.23
C LYS A 85 0.62 -6.47 -15.38
N LEU A 86 1.51 -6.88 -14.51
CA LEU A 86 2.92 -6.48 -14.52
C LEU A 86 3.83 -7.58 -15.11
N GLY A 87 3.23 -8.66 -15.55
CA GLY A 87 3.86 -9.84 -16.11
C GLY A 87 2.98 -11.07 -15.89
N PRO A 88 3.28 -12.23 -16.50
CA PRO A 88 2.45 -13.42 -16.37
C PRO A 88 2.09 -13.80 -14.93
N PRO A 89 3.04 -13.89 -13.97
CA PRO A 89 2.72 -14.24 -12.60
C PRO A 89 2.31 -13.03 -11.73
N TYR A 90 2.51 -11.80 -12.21
CA TYR A 90 2.35 -10.60 -11.39
C TYR A 90 1.09 -9.81 -11.77
N THR A 91 0.22 -9.62 -10.80
CA THR A 91 -1.04 -8.89 -10.98
C THR A 91 -1.23 -7.93 -9.82
N ALA A 92 -1.32 -6.64 -10.13
CA ALA A 92 -1.75 -5.64 -9.15
C ALA A 92 -3.28 -5.55 -9.21
N VAL A 93 -3.93 -5.61 -8.06
CA VAL A 93 -5.38 -5.49 -7.91
C VAL A 93 -5.69 -4.38 -6.93
N GLN A 94 -6.48 -3.40 -7.37
CA GLN A 94 -6.95 -2.33 -6.52
C GLN A 94 -8.41 -2.56 -6.14
N TRP A 95 -8.63 -2.74 -4.85
CA TRP A 95 -9.92 -2.88 -4.24
C TRP A 95 -10.39 -1.52 -3.70
N ASP A 96 -11.62 -1.16 -3.99
CA ASP A 96 -12.30 -0.09 -3.26
C ASP A 96 -13.24 -0.65 -2.19
N THR A 97 -13.85 0.23 -1.43
CA THR A 97 -14.78 -0.15 -0.36
C THR A 97 -16.02 -0.86 -0.90
N ALA A 98 -16.52 -0.45 -2.06
CA ALA A 98 -17.71 -1.05 -2.68
C ALA A 98 -17.43 -2.47 -3.17
N ALA A 99 -16.31 -2.68 -3.88
CA ALA A 99 -15.88 -3.98 -4.34
C ALA A 99 -15.59 -4.94 -3.16
N SER A 100 -14.89 -4.44 -2.14
CA SER A 100 -14.61 -5.19 -0.92
C SER A 100 -15.88 -5.58 -0.18
N GLY A 101 -16.87 -4.68 -0.11
CA GLY A 101 -18.19 -4.93 0.49
C GLY A 101 -18.99 -5.98 -0.27
N ARG A 102 -18.93 -5.95 -1.61
CA ARG A 102 -19.67 -6.85 -2.49
C ARG A 102 -19.06 -8.26 -2.59
N CYS A 103 -17.76 -8.39 -2.35
CA CYS A 103 -17.07 -9.66 -2.49
C CYS A 103 -17.59 -10.71 -1.49
N ALA A 104 -18.19 -11.80 -1.98
CA ALA A 104 -18.72 -12.88 -1.17
C ALA A 104 -17.64 -13.57 -0.32
N TYR A 105 -16.44 -13.77 -0.88
CA TYR A 105 -15.33 -14.35 -0.15
C TYR A 105 -14.90 -13.50 1.06
N PHE A 106 -14.83 -12.18 0.89
CA PHE A 106 -14.53 -11.28 2.01
C PHE A 106 -15.69 -11.17 3.01
N ALA A 107 -16.93 -11.34 2.55
CA ALA A 107 -18.07 -11.38 3.44
C ALA A 107 -18.05 -12.62 4.35
N GLU A 108 -17.69 -13.79 3.81
CA GLU A 108 -17.51 -15.03 4.58
C GLU A 108 -16.43 -14.85 5.67
N ILE A 109 -15.26 -14.30 5.32
CA ILE A 109 -14.17 -14.04 6.28
C ILE A 109 -14.62 -13.09 7.40
N ARG A 110 -15.34 -12.02 7.05
CA ARG A 110 -15.86 -11.08 8.06
C ARG A 110 -16.91 -11.72 8.97
N ALA A 111 -17.75 -12.59 8.44
CA ALA A 111 -18.75 -13.32 9.22
C ALA A 111 -18.12 -14.26 10.25
N GLU A 112 -16.93 -14.79 9.95
CA GLU A 112 -16.12 -15.61 10.86
C GLU A 112 -15.27 -14.78 11.84
N GLY A 113 -15.40 -13.45 11.84
CA GLY A 113 -14.64 -12.55 12.69
C GLY A 113 -13.23 -12.22 12.18
N GLY A 114 -12.91 -12.62 10.94
CA GLY A 114 -11.65 -12.30 10.27
C GLY A 114 -11.60 -10.91 9.65
N SER A 115 -10.41 -10.50 9.19
CA SER A 115 -10.18 -9.25 8.49
C SER A 115 -9.80 -9.51 7.03
N SER A 116 -10.56 -8.93 6.10
CA SER A 116 -10.26 -9.01 4.67
C SER A 116 -8.91 -8.39 4.29
N ALA A 117 -8.37 -7.47 5.12
CA ALA A 117 -7.06 -6.86 4.90
C ALA A 117 -5.87 -7.81 5.18
N ARG A 118 -6.12 -8.93 5.85
CA ARG A 118 -5.08 -9.91 6.25
C ARG A 118 -5.09 -11.19 5.44
N VAL A 119 -5.98 -11.27 4.47
CA VAL A 119 -6.11 -12.47 3.62
C VAL A 119 -5.64 -12.18 2.21
N PRO A 120 -5.18 -13.22 1.49
CA PRO A 120 -4.89 -13.10 0.07
C PRO A 120 -6.10 -12.64 -0.73
N SER A 121 -5.86 -12.15 -1.93
CA SER A 121 -6.92 -11.79 -2.86
C SER A 121 -7.92 -12.94 -3.06
N CYS A 122 -9.16 -12.59 -3.36
CA CYS A 122 -10.22 -13.57 -3.61
C CYS A 122 -9.81 -14.55 -4.73
N PRO A 123 -9.81 -15.88 -4.48
CA PRO A 123 -9.41 -16.86 -5.49
C PRO A 123 -10.33 -16.86 -6.72
N ARG A 124 -11.62 -16.59 -6.54
CA ARG A 124 -12.62 -16.48 -7.62
C ARG A 124 -12.37 -15.27 -8.52
N LEU A 125 -11.86 -14.17 -7.94
CA LEU A 125 -11.41 -13.02 -8.72
C LEU A 125 -10.15 -13.37 -9.53
N SER A 126 -9.21 -14.10 -8.94
CA SER A 126 -8.02 -14.57 -9.67
C SER A 126 -8.38 -15.41 -10.90
N ASP A 127 -9.41 -16.24 -10.78
CA ASP A 127 -9.93 -17.00 -11.93
C ASP A 127 -10.59 -16.09 -12.96
N SER A 128 -11.33 -15.08 -12.52
CA SER A 128 -11.95 -14.08 -13.41
C SER A 128 -10.90 -13.27 -14.17
N ILE A 129 -9.80 -12.89 -13.51
CA ILE A 129 -8.66 -12.18 -14.15
C ILE A 129 -7.99 -13.07 -15.20
N ARG A 130 -7.73 -14.35 -14.89
CA ARG A 130 -7.16 -15.30 -15.87
C ARG A 130 -8.07 -15.47 -17.07
N HIS A 131 -9.37 -15.53 -16.86
CA HIS A 131 -10.34 -15.60 -17.93
C HIS A 131 -10.34 -14.33 -18.79
N ALA A 132 -10.31 -13.14 -18.18
CA ALA A 132 -10.23 -11.88 -18.91
C ALA A 132 -8.98 -11.77 -19.78
N VAL A 133 -7.84 -12.29 -19.32
CA VAL A 133 -6.61 -12.38 -20.13
C VAL A 133 -6.81 -13.36 -21.28
N SER A 134 -7.38 -14.55 -21.06
CA SER A 134 -7.57 -15.54 -22.11
C SER A 134 -8.58 -15.10 -23.20
N GLU A 135 -9.52 -14.26 -22.85
CA GLU A 135 -10.50 -13.64 -23.77
C GLU A 135 -9.94 -12.39 -24.48
N GLY A 136 -8.75 -11.91 -24.12
CA GLY A 136 -8.17 -10.70 -24.66
C GLY A 136 -8.79 -9.40 -24.13
N CYS A 137 -9.62 -9.48 -23.08
CA CYS A 137 -10.21 -8.30 -22.43
C CYS A 137 -9.22 -7.59 -21.49
N LEU A 138 -8.16 -8.29 -21.10
CA LEU A 138 -7.08 -7.77 -20.27
C LEU A 138 -5.74 -8.18 -20.87
N GLU A 139 -4.84 -7.24 -21.08
CA GLU A 139 -3.49 -7.54 -21.55
C GLU A 139 -2.72 -8.40 -20.54
N GLU A 140 -2.02 -9.43 -21.00
CA GLU A 140 -1.18 -10.27 -20.15
C GLU A 140 0.00 -9.50 -19.55
N TYR A 141 0.43 -8.44 -20.23
CA TYR A 141 1.44 -7.50 -19.78
C TYR A 141 0.97 -6.08 -20.12
N SER A 142 0.85 -5.22 -19.11
CA SER A 142 0.42 -3.85 -19.33
C SER A 142 1.42 -3.10 -20.19
N SER A 143 0.95 -2.50 -21.29
CA SER A 143 1.75 -1.62 -22.16
C SER A 143 2.03 -0.25 -21.52
N ALA A 144 1.40 0.07 -20.38
CA ALA A 144 1.68 1.30 -19.66
C ALA A 144 3.13 1.34 -19.15
N PRO A 145 3.77 2.54 -19.12
CA PRO A 145 5.15 2.68 -18.71
C PRO A 145 5.42 2.03 -17.34
N ALA A 146 6.53 1.31 -17.24
CA ALA A 146 6.96 0.74 -15.98
C ALA A 146 7.33 1.83 -14.96
N PRO A 147 7.15 1.57 -13.67
CA PRO A 147 7.67 2.46 -12.63
C PRO A 147 9.17 2.65 -12.78
N GLY A 148 9.65 3.88 -12.89
CA GLY A 148 11.08 4.18 -12.97
C GLY A 148 11.64 4.46 -14.36
N ASP A 149 10.88 4.25 -15.44
CA ASP A 149 11.27 4.65 -16.80
C ASP A 149 10.93 6.13 -17.02
N GLY A 150 11.75 7.00 -16.47
CA GLY A 150 11.61 8.46 -16.58
C GLY A 150 12.90 9.16 -16.79
#